data_b89b8823f6450626977c7151ee2ff74a
#
_entry.id   b89b8823f6450626977c7151ee2ff74a
#
_cell.length_a   1.000
_cell.length_b   1.000
_cell.length_c   1.000
_cell.angle_alpha   90.00
_cell.angle_beta   90.00
_cell.angle_gamma   90.00
#
_symmetry.space_group_name_H-M   'P 1'
#
loop_
_entity.id
_entity.type
_entity.pdbx_description
1 polymer ?
#
loop_
_entity_poly.entity_id
_entity_poly.type
_entity_poly.pdbx_seq_one_letter_code
_entity_poly.pdbx_strand_id
1 'polypeptide(L)'
;GIFIATPEFADVRSLEGVAPTKNHAVPTIAVPTTAGTAAEVTINYVITDVQKERKFVCVDENDIPEYAVVDPDMMSSMPKGLTASTGMDALTHAIEGYTTKGAWEMSDMFHLEAIKLIAKHLRGAVENKPEDREGMALAQYIAGMGFSNVGLGIAHSIAHTLGAHYDTPHGVACAMMLPIVMEYNEDFTGEKYREIARAMGVEGVDNMSQAEYRKAAVDAVKKLSADVGIPAVNEKVREEDLDVLAADAYADACRPGNPRDTNEEELKELYKKIMA
;
A
#
# COMPACT_ATOMS: atom_id res chain seq x y z
N GLY A 1 9.59 -16.40 -13.24
CA GLY A 1 9.03 -17.76 -13.05
C GLY A 1 8.00 -18.09 -14.13
N ILE A 2 7.02 -17.26 -14.32
CA ILE A 2 5.96 -17.43 -15.36
C ILE A 2 6.58 -17.55 -16.76
N PHE A 3 7.52 -16.72 -17.13
CA PHE A 3 8.13 -16.74 -18.47
C PHE A 3 8.86 -18.04 -18.79
N ILE A 4 9.48 -18.65 -17.80
CA ILE A 4 10.15 -19.95 -17.97
C ILE A 4 9.11 -21.06 -18.14
N ALA A 5 8.03 -21.02 -17.36
CA ALA A 5 6.96 -22.01 -17.43
C ALA A 5 6.07 -21.84 -18.67
N THR A 6 5.93 -20.61 -19.18
CA THR A 6 4.97 -20.24 -20.24
C THR A 6 5.61 -19.24 -21.21
N PRO A 7 6.46 -19.70 -22.17
CA PRO A 7 7.24 -18.84 -23.07
C PRO A 7 6.42 -17.87 -23.95
N GLU A 8 5.13 -18.16 -24.20
CA GLU A 8 4.22 -17.26 -24.92
C GLU A 8 3.99 -15.92 -24.20
N PHE A 9 4.26 -15.84 -22.90
CA PHE A 9 4.19 -14.62 -22.10
C PHE A 9 5.57 -13.93 -21.92
N ALA A 10 6.50 -14.14 -22.85
CA ALA A 10 7.85 -13.55 -22.77
C ALA A 10 7.86 -12.00 -22.76
N ASP A 11 6.84 -11.33 -23.31
CA ASP A 11 6.62 -9.90 -23.12
C ASP A 11 5.76 -9.68 -21.85
N VAL A 12 6.35 -9.05 -20.84
CA VAL A 12 5.67 -8.80 -19.56
C VAL A 12 4.36 -8.02 -19.68
N ARG A 13 4.21 -7.21 -20.72
CA ARG A 13 2.95 -6.48 -21.00
C ARG A 13 1.77 -7.40 -21.29
N SER A 14 2.03 -8.62 -21.77
CA SER A 14 0.98 -9.62 -21.99
C SER A 14 0.40 -10.21 -20.70
N LEU A 15 1.04 -9.94 -19.55
CA LEU A 15 0.58 -10.36 -18.22
C LEU A 15 -0.25 -9.29 -17.50
N GLU A 16 -0.49 -8.13 -18.14
CA GLU A 16 -1.35 -7.09 -17.56
C GLU A 16 -2.77 -7.63 -17.31
N GLY A 17 -3.29 -7.38 -16.11
CA GLY A 17 -4.63 -7.81 -15.70
C GLY A 17 -4.63 -9.00 -14.76
N VAL A 18 -5.73 -9.76 -14.77
CA VAL A 18 -5.99 -10.80 -13.78
C VAL A 18 -5.95 -12.18 -14.42
N ALA A 19 -5.15 -13.06 -13.82
CA ALA A 19 -5.04 -14.50 -14.14
C ALA A 19 -4.89 -14.82 -15.66
N PRO A 20 -3.92 -14.19 -16.35
CA PRO A 20 -3.75 -14.43 -17.78
C PRO A 20 -3.12 -15.80 -18.07
N THR A 21 -2.45 -16.43 -17.09
CA THR A 21 -1.75 -17.70 -17.27
C THR A 21 -2.56 -18.90 -16.77
N LYS A 22 -2.20 -20.09 -17.22
CA LYS A 22 -2.83 -21.37 -16.82
C LYS A 22 -1.82 -22.32 -16.15
N ASN A 23 -0.57 -21.97 -16.13
CA ASN A 23 0.51 -22.79 -15.61
C ASN A 23 1.15 -22.09 -14.41
N HIS A 24 1.47 -22.86 -13.37
CA HIS A 24 2.28 -22.36 -12.28
C HIS A 24 3.66 -21.88 -12.80
N ALA A 25 4.16 -20.83 -12.18
CA ALA A 25 5.55 -20.43 -12.32
C ALA A 25 6.49 -21.59 -11.94
N VAL A 26 7.75 -21.52 -12.35
CA VAL A 26 8.75 -22.45 -11.80
C VAL A 26 8.85 -22.24 -10.29
N PRO A 27 9.18 -23.30 -9.51
CA PRO A 27 9.33 -23.18 -8.06
C PRO A 27 10.20 -21.99 -7.66
N THR A 28 9.66 -21.11 -6.84
CA THR A 28 10.32 -19.86 -6.43
C THR A 28 10.41 -19.80 -4.91
N ILE A 29 11.60 -19.47 -4.41
CA ILE A 29 11.84 -19.13 -3.00
C ILE A 29 12.11 -17.64 -2.94
N ALA A 30 11.27 -16.88 -2.25
CA ALA A 30 11.42 -15.44 -2.10
C ALA A 30 12.05 -15.10 -0.74
N VAL A 31 13.07 -14.25 -0.78
CA VAL A 31 13.75 -13.71 0.41
C VAL A 31 13.67 -12.19 0.34
N PRO A 32 12.68 -11.56 1.02
CA PRO A 32 12.51 -10.11 0.93
C PRO A 32 13.66 -9.37 1.63
N THR A 33 14.08 -8.27 1.03
CA THR A 33 15.11 -7.37 1.55
C THR A 33 14.56 -6.00 1.95
N THR A 34 13.23 -5.85 1.88
CA THR A 34 12.49 -4.66 2.33
C THR A 34 11.29 -5.08 3.17
N ALA A 35 10.87 -4.22 4.10
CA ALA A 35 9.69 -4.43 4.91
C ALA A 35 8.55 -3.49 4.45
N GLY A 36 7.89 -3.85 3.36
CA GLY A 36 6.84 -3.00 2.78
C GLY A 36 5.92 -3.72 1.81
N THR A 37 6.43 -4.16 0.66
CA THR A 37 5.62 -4.64 -0.47
C THR A 37 4.97 -5.99 -0.27
N ALA A 38 5.50 -6.82 0.63
CA ALA A 38 5.09 -8.21 0.81
C ALA A 38 5.07 -9.05 -0.48
N ALA A 39 5.97 -8.77 -1.43
CA ALA A 39 6.01 -9.45 -2.72
C ALA A 39 6.24 -10.97 -2.59
N GLU A 40 6.77 -11.42 -1.46
CA GLU A 40 7.03 -12.82 -1.15
C GLU A 40 5.76 -13.62 -0.81
N VAL A 41 4.60 -12.95 -0.64
CA VAL A 41 3.34 -13.58 -0.20
C VAL A 41 2.14 -13.10 -1.02
N THR A 42 2.35 -12.28 -2.05
CA THR A 42 1.27 -11.69 -2.84
C THR A 42 1.21 -12.24 -4.27
N ILE A 43 0.01 -12.19 -4.85
CA ILE A 43 -0.25 -12.59 -6.25
C ILE A 43 -0.04 -11.42 -7.23
N ASN A 44 0.31 -10.23 -6.72
CA ASN A 44 0.42 -9.04 -7.56
C ASN A 44 1.86 -8.61 -7.73
N TYR A 45 2.15 -8.06 -8.91
CA TYR A 45 3.38 -7.30 -9.15
C TYR A 45 3.08 -6.14 -10.10
N VAL A 46 3.86 -5.06 -9.95
CA VAL A 46 3.63 -3.80 -10.67
C VAL A 46 4.82 -3.52 -11.57
N ILE A 47 4.54 -3.32 -12.86
CA ILE A 47 5.56 -3.07 -13.88
C ILE A 47 5.41 -1.63 -14.39
N THR A 48 6.55 -0.96 -14.61
CA THR A 48 6.58 0.33 -15.28
C THR A 48 6.80 0.12 -16.79
N ASP A 49 5.82 0.47 -17.60
CA ASP A 49 5.96 0.58 -19.05
C ASP A 49 6.55 1.96 -19.37
N VAL A 50 7.86 2.00 -19.57
CA VAL A 50 8.58 3.25 -19.85
C VAL A 50 8.23 3.85 -21.21
N GLN A 51 7.65 3.08 -22.14
CA GLN A 51 7.23 3.59 -23.45
C GLN A 51 5.88 4.30 -23.39
N LYS A 52 5.02 3.86 -22.47
CA LYS A 52 3.69 4.43 -22.24
C LYS A 52 3.62 5.36 -21.03
N GLU A 53 4.75 5.53 -20.32
CA GLU A 53 4.87 6.35 -19.10
C GLU A 53 3.81 6.01 -18.04
N ARG A 54 3.45 4.72 -17.92
CA ARG A 54 2.47 4.26 -16.96
C ARG A 54 2.93 3.01 -16.20
N LYS A 55 2.35 2.82 -15.02
CA LYS A 55 2.43 1.55 -14.30
C LYS A 55 1.20 0.69 -14.63
N PHE A 56 1.41 -0.62 -14.66
CA PHE A 56 0.32 -1.59 -14.77
C PHE A 56 0.50 -2.72 -13.78
N VAL A 57 -0.61 -3.30 -13.37
CA VAL A 57 -0.64 -4.37 -12.38
C VAL A 57 -0.86 -5.70 -13.07
N CYS A 58 -0.06 -6.68 -12.68
CA CYS A 58 -0.25 -8.09 -13.01
C CYS A 58 -0.74 -8.81 -11.77
N VAL A 59 -1.79 -9.60 -11.89
CA VAL A 59 -2.38 -10.37 -10.79
C VAL A 59 -2.52 -11.81 -11.25
N ASP A 60 -1.73 -12.73 -10.69
CA ASP A 60 -1.81 -14.14 -11.06
C ASP A 60 -1.41 -15.03 -9.87
N GLU A 61 -2.33 -15.88 -9.43
CA GLU A 61 -2.09 -16.86 -8.37
C GLU A 61 -1.00 -17.89 -8.72
N ASN A 62 -0.76 -18.10 -10.01
CA ASN A 62 0.28 -19.02 -10.51
C ASN A 62 1.71 -18.47 -10.32
N ASP A 63 1.85 -17.19 -9.96
CA ASP A 63 3.16 -16.54 -9.77
C ASP A 63 3.52 -16.31 -8.29
N ILE A 64 2.68 -16.72 -7.37
CA ILE A 64 3.00 -16.62 -5.94
C ILE A 64 4.19 -17.52 -5.60
N PRO A 65 5.19 -17.04 -4.83
CA PRO A 65 6.31 -17.87 -4.38
C PRO A 65 5.84 -19.06 -3.54
N GLU A 66 6.43 -20.23 -3.76
CA GLU A 66 6.12 -21.43 -2.95
C GLU A 66 6.64 -21.34 -1.53
N TYR A 67 7.74 -20.63 -1.34
CA TYR A 67 8.37 -20.41 -0.03
C TYR A 67 8.74 -18.95 0.13
N ALA A 68 8.38 -18.39 1.29
CA ALA A 68 8.83 -17.09 1.75
C ALA A 68 9.79 -17.25 2.94
N VAL A 69 11.00 -16.72 2.82
CA VAL A 69 11.98 -16.70 3.91
C VAL A 69 12.07 -15.27 4.41
N VAL A 70 11.29 -14.94 5.43
CA VAL A 70 11.20 -13.59 6.00
C VAL A 70 12.23 -13.47 7.12
N ASP A 71 13.43 -13.04 6.75
CA ASP A 71 14.56 -12.87 7.67
C ASP A 71 14.84 -11.38 7.88
N PRO A 72 14.64 -10.83 9.10
CA PRO A 72 14.86 -9.42 9.39
C PRO A 72 16.32 -8.97 9.19
N ASP A 73 17.30 -9.88 9.27
CA ASP A 73 18.70 -9.55 9.02
C ASP A 73 18.92 -9.16 7.56
N MET A 74 18.18 -9.74 6.62
CA MET A 74 18.22 -9.38 5.19
C MET A 74 17.68 -7.97 4.92
N MET A 75 16.94 -7.39 5.86
CA MET A 75 16.35 -6.05 5.80
C MET A 75 17.16 -5.01 6.61
N SER A 76 18.14 -5.45 7.39
CA SER A 76 18.88 -4.60 8.36
C SER A 76 19.73 -3.51 7.71
N SER A 77 20.08 -3.68 6.42
CA SER A 77 20.88 -2.71 5.66
C SER A 77 20.06 -1.59 5.01
N MET A 78 18.71 -1.63 5.10
CA MET A 78 17.87 -0.57 4.54
C MET A 78 18.19 0.80 5.17
N PRO A 79 18.44 1.86 4.35
CA PRO A 79 18.58 3.22 4.85
C PRO A 79 17.29 3.72 5.53
N LYS A 80 17.41 4.69 6.44
CA LYS A 80 16.27 5.25 7.19
C LYS A 80 15.10 5.67 6.30
N GLY A 81 15.37 6.40 5.22
CA GLY A 81 14.33 6.86 4.29
C GLY A 81 13.61 5.72 3.58
N LEU A 82 14.33 4.67 3.20
CA LEU A 82 13.70 3.48 2.60
C LEU A 82 12.89 2.73 3.64
N THR A 83 13.41 2.55 4.86
CA THR A 83 12.67 1.90 5.95
C THR A 83 11.36 2.65 6.25
N ALA A 84 11.42 3.98 6.34
CA ALA A 84 10.24 4.82 6.58
C ALA A 84 9.21 4.67 5.46
N SER A 85 9.63 4.82 4.19
CA SER A 85 8.73 4.78 3.06
C SER A 85 8.11 3.39 2.86
N THR A 86 8.90 2.31 2.95
CA THR A 86 8.36 0.94 2.80
C THR A 86 7.47 0.55 3.99
N GLY A 87 7.79 1.00 5.21
CA GLY A 87 6.94 0.75 6.37
C GLY A 87 5.60 1.49 6.31
N MET A 88 5.58 2.71 5.78
CA MET A 88 4.34 3.45 5.52
C MET A 88 3.55 2.86 4.34
N ASP A 89 4.22 2.26 3.36
CA ASP A 89 3.61 1.47 2.30
C ASP A 89 2.86 0.26 2.88
N ALA A 90 3.51 -0.50 3.76
CA ALA A 90 2.87 -1.60 4.49
C ALA A 90 1.66 -1.14 5.30
N LEU A 91 1.72 0.06 5.92
CA LEU A 91 0.56 0.64 6.60
C LEU A 91 -0.57 0.99 5.64
N THR A 92 -0.23 1.51 4.46
CA THR A 92 -1.21 1.82 3.41
C THR A 92 -1.89 0.53 2.92
N HIS A 93 -1.11 -0.53 2.67
CA HIS A 93 -1.64 -1.86 2.36
C HIS A 93 -2.64 -2.34 3.41
N ALA A 94 -2.26 -2.25 4.69
CA ALA A 94 -3.09 -2.73 5.79
C ALA A 94 -4.39 -1.90 5.95
N ILE A 95 -4.32 -0.58 5.86
CA ILE A 95 -5.50 0.29 6.02
C ILE A 95 -6.42 0.21 4.80
N GLU A 96 -5.88 0.26 3.58
CA GLU A 96 -6.70 0.10 2.37
C GLU A 96 -7.30 -1.31 2.27
N GLY A 97 -6.51 -2.35 2.54
CA GLY A 97 -7.01 -3.72 2.57
C GLY A 97 -8.08 -3.95 3.64
N TYR A 98 -7.98 -3.25 4.79
CA TYR A 98 -9.02 -3.30 5.82
C TYR A 98 -10.31 -2.60 5.40
N THR A 99 -10.21 -1.51 4.64
CA THR A 99 -11.36 -0.69 4.25
C THR A 99 -11.92 -0.97 2.86
N THR A 100 -11.22 -1.75 2.02
CA THR A 100 -11.65 -2.09 0.66
C THR A 100 -13.02 -2.77 0.63
N LYS A 101 -13.73 -2.64 -0.50
CA LYS A 101 -15.02 -3.31 -0.73
C LYS A 101 -14.94 -4.83 -0.63
N GLY A 102 -13.79 -5.41 -0.91
CA GLY A 102 -13.54 -6.85 -0.83
C GLY A 102 -13.25 -7.38 0.58
N ALA A 103 -13.11 -6.50 1.59
CA ALA A 103 -12.73 -6.87 2.95
C ALA A 103 -13.80 -7.71 3.66
N TRP A 104 -13.36 -8.70 4.43
CA TRP A 104 -14.20 -9.59 5.22
C TRP A 104 -13.47 -10.04 6.50
N GLU A 105 -14.12 -10.74 7.38
CA GLU A 105 -13.64 -11.03 8.74
C GLU A 105 -12.24 -11.65 8.79
N MET A 106 -11.91 -12.56 7.87
CA MET A 106 -10.59 -13.19 7.86
C MET A 106 -9.50 -12.22 7.41
N SER A 107 -9.73 -11.41 6.36
CA SER A 107 -8.78 -10.40 5.93
C SER A 107 -8.61 -9.30 6.98
N ASP A 108 -9.69 -8.94 7.66
CA ASP A 108 -9.71 -7.90 8.70
C ASP A 108 -8.77 -8.25 9.86
N MET A 109 -8.68 -9.55 10.25
CA MET A 109 -7.73 -10.00 11.29
C MET A 109 -6.28 -9.70 10.92
N PHE A 110 -5.88 -9.99 9.68
CA PHE A 110 -4.52 -9.73 9.21
C PHE A 110 -4.22 -8.22 9.19
N HIS A 111 -5.14 -7.44 8.65
CA HIS A 111 -4.93 -6.00 8.50
C HIS A 111 -4.84 -5.29 9.86
N LEU A 112 -5.71 -5.61 10.81
CA LEU A 112 -5.67 -4.98 12.14
C LEU A 112 -4.40 -5.33 12.90
N GLU A 113 -3.93 -6.59 12.84
CA GLU A 113 -2.66 -6.95 13.48
C GLU A 113 -1.48 -6.28 12.78
N ALA A 114 -1.48 -6.18 11.43
CA ALA A 114 -0.45 -5.45 10.70
C ALA A 114 -0.40 -3.97 11.12
N ILE A 115 -1.54 -3.26 11.17
CA ILE A 115 -1.61 -1.86 11.61
C ILE A 115 -1.00 -1.70 13.00
N LYS A 116 -1.37 -2.56 13.94
CA LYS A 116 -0.87 -2.53 15.32
C LYS A 116 0.64 -2.74 15.40
N LEU A 117 1.18 -3.72 14.67
CA LEU A 117 2.61 -3.99 14.63
C LEU A 117 3.39 -2.84 13.99
N ILE A 118 2.90 -2.27 12.87
CA ILE A 118 3.53 -1.12 12.21
C ILE A 118 3.55 0.10 13.13
N ALA A 119 2.41 0.42 13.76
CA ALA A 119 2.31 1.54 14.69
C ALA A 119 3.30 1.44 15.84
N LYS A 120 3.55 0.22 16.33
CA LYS A 120 4.50 -0.07 17.40
C LYS A 120 5.96 -0.01 16.95
N HIS A 121 6.27 -0.59 15.80
CA HIS A 121 7.66 -0.92 15.43
C HIS A 121 8.30 0.02 14.40
N LEU A 122 7.52 0.75 13.58
CA LEU A 122 8.10 1.49 12.46
C LEU A 122 9.13 2.55 12.90
N ARG A 123 8.85 3.30 13.98
CA ARG A 123 9.79 4.31 14.49
C ARG A 123 11.14 3.72 14.89
N GLY A 124 11.11 2.62 15.62
CA GLY A 124 12.32 1.94 16.05
C GLY A 124 13.05 1.23 14.89
N ALA A 125 12.33 0.72 13.91
CA ALA A 125 12.93 0.15 12.71
C ALA A 125 13.68 1.21 11.88
N VAL A 126 13.15 2.43 11.79
CA VAL A 126 13.85 3.58 11.16
C VAL A 126 15.14 3.94 11.90
N GLU A 127 15.18 3.72 13.22
CA GLU A 127 16.40 3.84 14.05
C GLU A 127 17.31 2.60 13.98
N ASN A 128 16.92 1.59 13.20
CA ASN A 128 17.62 0.33 12.99
C ASN A 128 17.73 -0.55 14.26
N LYS A 129 16.71 -0.53 15.14
CA LYS A 129 16.63 -1.44 16.29
C LYS A 129 16.26 -2.85 15.82
N PRO A 130 17.01 -3.88 16.20
CA PRO A 130 16.80 -5.24 15.70
C PRO A 130 15.39 -5.80 15.97
N GLU A 131 14.87 -5.63 17.19
CA GLU A 131 13.52 -6.07 17.58
C GLU A 131 12.41 -5.36 16.80
N ASP A 132 12.63 -4.11 16.38
CA ASP A 132 11.69 -3.35 15.58
C ASP A 132 11.80 -3.71 14.09
N ARG A 133 12.99 -4.07 13.61
CA ARG A 133 13.16 -4.69 12.28
C ARG A 133 12.40 -6.01 12.16
N GLU A 134 12.51 -6.88 13.17
CA GLU A 134 11.75 -8.13 13.23
C GLU A 134 10.24 -7.87 13.23
N GLY A 135 9.78 -6.91 14.05
CA GLY A 135 8.38 -6.50 14.10
C GLY A 135 7.87 -6.00 12.75
N MET A 136 8.66 -5.20 12.01
CA MET A 136 8.29 -4.71 10.69
C MET A 136 8.32 -5.78 9.61
N ALA A 137 9.29 -6.72 9.66
CA ALA A 137 9.35 -7.87 8.76
C ALA A 137 8.08 -8.72 8.86
N LEU A 138 7.63 -8.99 10.09
CA LEU A 138 6.39 -9.71 10.33
C LEU A 138 5.16 -8.89 9.90
N ALA A 139 5.12 -7.60 10.23
CA ALA A 139 3.96 -6.75 9.98
C ALA A 139 3.63 -6.63 8.49
N GLN A 140 4.65 -6.40 7.63
CA GLN A 140 4.46 -6.29 6.19
C GLN A 140 3.99 -7.62 5.58
N TYR A 141 4.53 -8.74 6.05
CA TYR A 141 4.12 -10.08 5.61
C TYR A 141 2.64 -10.34 5.92
N ILE A 142 2.21 -10.02 7.15
CA ILE A 142 0.81 -10.14 7.57
C ILE A 142 -0.09 -9.22 6.73
N ALA A 143 0.32 -7.97 6.47
CA ALA A 143 -0.42 -7.08 5.58
C ALA A 143 -0.60 -7.67 4.18
N GLY A 144 0.47 -8.31 3.65
CA GLY A 144 0.45 -9.00 2.36
C GLY A 144 -0.55 -10.15 2.29
N MET A 145 -0.58 -11.00 3.33
CA MET A 145 -1.57 -12.07 3.43
C MET A 145 -3.02 -11.52 3.41
N GLY A 146 -3.24 -10.32 3.95
CA GLY A 146 -4.54 -9.67 3.93
C GLY A 146 -4.89 -9.12 2.53
N PHE A 147 -4.16 -8.10 2.07
CA PHE A 147 -4.54 -7.35 0.88
C PHE A 147 -4.46 -8.15 -0.43
N SER A 148 -3.59 -9.15 -0.51
CA SER A 148 -3.49 -10.04 -1.68
C SER A 148 -4.81 -10.77 -2.00
N ASN A 149 -5.69 -10.92 -1.01
CA ASN A 149 -6.98 -11.59 -1.15
C ASN A 149 -8.16 -10.63 -1.42
N VAL A 150 -8.01 -9.33 -1.13
CA VAL A 150 -9.16 -8.41 -1.13
C VAL A 150 -8.94 -7.14 -1.95
N GLY A 151 -7.70 -6.86 -2.33
CA GLY A 151 -7.34 -5.66 -3.08
C GLY A 151 -7.13 -4.43 -2.20
N LEU A 152 -6.95 -3.28 -2.84
CA LEU A 152 -6.55 -2.01 -2.24
C LEU A 152 -7.55 -0.89 -2.62
N GLY A 153 -7.08 0.34 -2.70
CA GLY A 153 -7.90 1.52 -2.97
C GLY A 153 -7.15 2.63 -3.72
N ILE A 154 -7.67 3.85 -3.61
CA ILE A 154 -7.19 4.98 -4.42
C ILE A 154 -5.90 5.62 -3.90
N ALA A 155 -5.45 5.35 -2.67
CA ALA A 155 -4.12 5.80 -2.26
C ALA A 155 -3.05 5.13 -3.12
N HIS A 156 -3.18 3.82 -3.38
CA HIS A 156 -2.31 3.10 -4.31
C HIS A 156 -2.50 3.55 -5.76
N SER A 157 -3.75 3.74 -6.22
CA SER A 157 -3.99 4.21 -7.59
C SER A 157 -3.28 5.54 -7.87
N ILE A 158 -3.38 6.49 -6.95
CA ILE A 158 -2.69 7.79 -7.05
C ILE A 158 -1.17 7.62 -6.91
N ALA A 159 -0.70 6.75 -6.01
CA ALA A 159 0.74 6.52 -5.83
C ALA A 159 1.40 5.91 -7.08
N HIS A 160 0.70 5.06 -7.82
CA HIS A 160 1.18 4.50 -9.08
C HIS A 160 1.43 5.60 -10.12
N THR A 161 0.50 6.54 -10.27
CA THR A 161 0.65 7.64 -11.24
C THR A 161 1.77 8.60 -10.82
N LEU A 162 1.87 8.95 -9.53
CA LEU A 162 2.97 9.76 -9.02
C LEU A 162 4.34 9.11 -9.26
N GLY A 163 4.40 7.79 -9.14
CA GLY A 163 5.59 7.02 -9.48
C GLY A 163 5.89 6.99 -10.98
N ALA A 164 4.87 6.89 -11.84
CA ALA A 164 5.03 6.81 -13.28
C ALA A 164 5.46 8.15 -13.90
N HIS A 165 4.80 9.25 -13.51
CA HIS A 165 5.01 10.57 -14.12
C HIS A 165 6.17 11.37 -13.48
N TYR A 166 6.46 11.16 -12.18
CA TYR A 166 7.41 12.01 -11.44
C TYR A 166 8.55 11.25 -10.77
N ASP A 167 8.64 9.92 -10.96
CA ASP A 167 9.59 9.07 -10.23
C ASP A 167 9.50 9.24 -8.71
N THR A 168 8.30 9.54 -8.19
CA THR A 168 8.10 9.60 -6.76
C THR A 168 8.26 8.19 -6.18
N PRO A 169 9.11 7.96 -5.18
CA PRO A 169 9.24 6.65 -4.56
C PRO A 169 7.89 6.14 -4.08
N HIS A 170 7.52 4.92 -4.45
CA HIS A 170 6.17 4.37 -4.25
C HIS A 170 5.66 4.52 -2.81
N GLY A 171 6.43 4.06 -1.83
CA GLY A 171 6.02 4.16 -0.43
C GLY A 171 5.92 5.59 0.10
N VAL A 172 6.67 6.55 -0.49
CA VAL A 172 6.50 7.99 -0.18
C VAL A 172 5.17 8.48 -0.72
N ALA A 173 4.83 8.13 -1.97
CA ALA A 173 3.56 8.51 -2.59
C ALA A 173 2.36 7.92 -1.82
N CYS A 174 2.42 6.63 -1.46
CA CYS A 174 1.41 5.99 -0.63
C CYS A 174 1.23 6.70 0.72
N ALA A 175 2.33 7.01 1.40
CA ALA A 175 2.31 7.67 2.71
C ALA A 175 1.76 9.09 2.68
N MET A 176 2.02 9.86 1.61
CA MET A 176 1.43 11.18 1.39
C MET A 176 -0.09 11.09 1.20
N MET A 177 -0.52 10.13 0.39
CA MET A 177 -1.93 10.01 0.00
C MET A 177 -2.79 9.34 1.06
N LEU A 178 -2.24 8.44 1.88
CA LEU A 178 -3.01 7.66 2.83
C LEU A 178 -3.91 8.52 3.74
N PRO A 179 -3.42 9.52 4.49
CA PRO A 179 -4.29 10.31 5.37
C PRO A 179 -5.33 11.13 4.60
N ILE A 180 -5.01 11.58 3.40
CA ILE A 180 -5.92 12.34 2.53
C ILE A 180 -7.07 11.44 2.03
N VAL A 181 -6.74 10.22 1.63
CA VAL A 181 -7.71 9.23 1.18
C VAL A 181 -8.54 8.71 2.35
N MET A 182 -7.97 8.59 3.54
CA MET A 182 -8.74 8.25 4.74
C MET A 182 -9.80 9.31 5.04
N GLU A 183 -9.48 10.61 4.98
CA GLU A 183 -10.46 11.69 5.13
C GLU A 183 -11.55 11.64 4.06
N TYR A 184 -11.17 11.34 2.80
CA TYR A 184 -12.11 11.22 1.69
C TYR A 184 -13.09 10.05 1.86
N ASN A 185 -12.63 8.94 2.46
CA ASN A 185 -13.38 7.70 2.59
C ASN A 185 -14.18 7.59 3.92
N GLU A 186 -13.98 8.46 4.88
CA GLU A 186 -14.42 8.27 6.28
C GLU A 186 -15.91 7.97 6.45
N ASP A 187 -16.78 8.53 5.61
CA ASP A 187 -18.21 8.30 5.66
C ASP A 187 -18.67 6.95 5.05
N PHE A 188 -17.76 6.27 4.34
CA PHE A 188 -18.05 5.04 3.62
C PHE A 188 -17.46 3.78 4.30
N THR A 189 -16.87 3.92 5.48
CA THR A 189 -16.13 2.85 6.17
C THR A 189 -16.82 2.35 7.45
N GLY A 190 -18.04 2.81 7.72
CA GLY A 190 -18.78 2.42 8.94
C GLY A 190 -18.01 2.75 10.21
N GLU A 191 -17.76 1.74 11.04
CA GLU A 191 -16.99 1.85 12.28
C GLU A 191 -15.52 1.41 12.15
N LYS A 192 -15.06 1.04 10.97
CA LYS A 192 -13.69 0.51 10.77
C LYS A 192 -12.59 1.46 11.27
N TYR A 193 -12.80 2.77 11.21
CA TYR A 193 -11.80 3.72 11.73
C TYR A 193 -11.68 3.73 13.26
N ARG A 194 -12.69 3.24 13.99
CA ARG A 194 -12.55 2.98 15.43
C ARG A 194 -11.48 1.93 15.70
N GLU A 195 -11.53 0.83 14.94
CA GLU A 195 -10.55 -0.24 15.08
C GLU A 195 -9.16 0.17 14.57
N ILE A 196 -9.09 0.96 13.50
CA ILE A 196 -7.82 1.56 13.05
C ILE A 196 -7.22 2.44 14.14
N ALA A 197 -8.00 3.35 14.74
CA ALA A 197 -7.54 4.20 15.84
C ALA A 197 -7.01 3.36 17.01
N ARG A 198 -7.76 2.31 17.39
CA ARG A 198 -7.33 1.38 18.45
C ARG A 198 -6.03 0.66 18.11
N ALA A 199 -5.90 0.14 16.90
CA ALA A 199 -4.70 -0.55 16.44
C ALA A 199 -3.48 0.40 16.34
N MET A 200 -3.72 1.67 15.99
CA MET A 200 -2.69 2.72 16.00
C MET A 200 -2.28 3.17 17.41
N GLY A 201 -2.90 2.65 18.46
CA GLY A 201 -2.57 2.95 19.86
C GLY A 201 -3.23 4.22 20.41
N VAL A 202 -4.31 4.70 19.80
CA VAL A 202 -5.09 5.82 20.34
C VAL A 202 -5.82 5.38 21.62
N GLU A 203 -5.66 6.14 22.70
CA GLU A 203 -6.31 5.86 23.98
C GLU A 203 -7.76 6.38 24.01
N GLY A 204 -8.61 5.71 24.77
CA GLY A 204 -9.97 6.17 25.03
C GLY A 204 -10.96 6.02 23.86
N VAL A 205 -10.61 5.30 22.83
CA VAL A 205 -11.40 5.14 21.59
C VAL A 205 -12.84 4.69 21.84
N ASP A 206 -13.05 3.84 22.85
CA ASP A 206 -14.38 3.30 23.19
C ASP A 206 -15.37 4.39 23.64
N ASN A 207 -14.86 5.51 24.13
CA ASN A 207 -15.66 6.65 24.59
C ASN A 207 -15.81 7.76 23.54
N MET A 208 -15.23 7.60 22.36
CA MET A 208 -15.25 8.58 21.28
C MET A 208 -16.52 8.44 20.43
N SER A 209 -17.07 9.58 20.03
CA SER A 209 -18.04 9.64 18.95
C SER A 209 -17.43 9.22 17.62
N GLN A 210 -18.26 8.97 16.61
CA GLN A 210 -17.79 8.58 15.27
C GLN A 210 -16.86 9.62 14.66
N ALA A 211 -17.18 10.89 14.76
CA ALA A 211 -16.34 11.97 14.27
C ALA A 211 -14.98 12.04 15.00
N GLU A 212 -14.98 11.82 16.32
CA GLU A 212 -13.75 11.83 17.12
C GLU A 212 -12.81 10.67 16.77
N TYR A 213 -13.30 9.42 16.71
CA TYR A 213 -12.43 8.30 16.39
C TYR A 213 -11.96 8.30 14.92
N ARG A 214 -12.77 8.79 13.98
CA ARG A 214 -12.36 8.98 12.57
C ARG A 214 -11.20 9.95 12.48
N LYS A 215 -11.35 11.13 13.09
CA LYS A 215 -10.29 12.13 13.18
C LYS A 215 -9.05 11.57 13.89
N ALA A 216 -9.20 10.86 14.99
CA ALA A 216 -8.10 10.28 15.75
C ALA A 216 -7.32 9.25 14.94
N ALA A 217 -7.99 8.41 14.14
CA ALA A 217 -7.34 7.46 13.25
C ALA A 217 -6.47 8.16 12.20
N VAL A 218 -7.02 9.19 11.54
CA VAL A 218 -6.29 9.99 10.54
C VAL A 218 -5.11 10.72 11.17
N ASP A 219 -5.32 11.36 12.33
CA ASP A 219 -4.26 12.08 13.04
C ASP A 219 -3.13 11.15 13.48
N ALA A 220 -3.44 9.91 13.91
CA ALA A 220 -2.43 8.93 14.28
C ALA A 220 -1.56 8.51 13.07
N VAL A 221 -2.16 8.36 11.89
CA VAL A 221 -1.43 8.09 10.65
C VAL A 221 -0.56 9.29 10.25
N LYS A 222 -1.11 10.50 10.26
CA LYS A 222 -0.34 11.74 10.00
C LYS A 222 0.84 11.89 10.93
N LYS A 223 0.63 11.61 12.22
CA LYS A 223 1.69 11.67 13.22
C LYS A 223 2.79 10.65 12.95
N LEU A 224 2.43 9.40 12.66
CA LEU A 224 3.42 8.36 12.34
C LEU A 224 4.25 8.75 11.11
N SER A 225 3.58 9.21 10.05
CA SER A 225 4.21 9.68 8.81
C SER A 225 5.23 10.80 9.08
N ALA A 226 4.84 11.80 9.88
CA ALA A 226 5.71 12.91 10.27
C ALA A 226 6.89 12.44 11.16
N ASP A 227 6.64 11.55 12.13
CA ASP A 227 7.66 11.02 13.05
C ASP A 227 8.76 10.24 12.30
N VAL A 228 8.44 9.61 11.17
CA VAL A 228 9.40 8.88 10.35
C VAL A 228 9.96 9.69 9.16
N GLY A 229 9.58 10.97 9.07
CA GLY A 229 10.17 11.92 8.13
C GLY A 229 9.63 11.85 6.70
N ILE A 230 8.39 11.41 6.49
CA ILE A 230 7.74 11.46 5.18
C ILE A 230 7.29 12.90 4.89
N PRO A 231 7.58 13.44 3.70
CA PRO A 231 7.11 14.77 3.32
C PRO A 231 5.58 14.78 3.11
N ALA A 232 4.95 15.91 3.47
CA ALA A 232 3.50 16.09 3.31
C ALA A 232 3.09 16.56 1.91
N VAL A 233 4.01 17.13 1.15
CA VAL A 233 3.78 17.71 -0.19
C VAL A 233 4.74 17.13 -1.21
N ASN A 234 4.31 17.12 -2.47
CA ASN A 234 5.13 16.75 -3.62
C ASN A 234 5.31 17.97 -4.53
N GLU A 235 6.47 18.61 -4.44
CA GLU A 235 6.81 19.82 -5.20
C GLU A 235 6.87 19.62 -6.73
N LYS A 236 6.82 18.37 -7.19
CA LYS A 236 6.88 18.04 -8.62
C LYS A 236 5.50 18.04 -9.28
N VAL A 237 4.42 17.88 -8.51
CA VAL A 237 3.05 17.82 -9.04
C VAL A 237 2.63 19.20 -9.54
N ARG A 238 2.15 19.25 -10.78
CA ARG A 238 1.76 20.49 -11.47
C ARG A 238 0.28 20.47 -11.83
N GLU A 239 -0.33 21.64 -11.80
CA GLU A 239 -1.75 21.79 -12.12
C GLU A 239 -2.08 21.37 -13.56
N GLU A 240 -1.17 21.60 -14.49
CA GLU A 240 -1.30 21.20 -15.90
C GLU A 240 -1.35 19.70 -16.14
N ASP A 241 -0.85 18.89 -15.20
CA ASP A 241 -0.81 17.43 -15.31
C ASP A 241 -2.03 16.75 -14.65
N LEU A 242 -2.88 17.49 -13.92
CA LEU A 242 -3.98 16.92 -13.12
C LEU A 242 -4.96 16.08 -13.95
N ASP A 243 -5.21 16.44 -15.19
CA ASP A 243 -6.13 15.71 -16.07
C ASP A 243 -5.59 14.31 -16.39
N VAL A 244 -4.33 14.21 -16.78
CA VAL A 244 -3.71 12.91 -17.12
C VAL A 244 -3.52 12.07 -15.87
N LEU A 245 -3.08 12.66 -14.75
CA LEU A 245 -2.91 11.96 -13.49
C LEU A 245 -4.22 11.35 -12.98
N ALA A 246 -5.31 12.13 -13.05
CA ALA A 246 -6.63 11.68 -12.62
C ALA A 246 -7.18 10.57 -13.51
N ALA A 247 -7.01 10.68 -14.83
CA ALA A 247 -7.44 9.66 -15.79
C ALA A 247 -6.69 8.35 -15.58
N ASP A 248 -5.36 8.40 -15.39
CA ASP A 248 -4.54 7.22 -15.13
C ASP A 248 -4.88 6.57 -13.78
N ALA A 249 -5.07 7.36 -12.72
CA ALA A 249 -5.49 6.85 -11.42
C ALA A 249 -6.92 6.26 -11.45
N TYR A 250 -7.81 6.84 -12.25
CA TYR A 250 -9.16 6.32 -12.44
C TYR A 250 -9.17 4.95 -13.16
N ALA A 251 -8.25 4.77 -14.10
CA ALA A 251 -8.07 3.52 -14.84
C ALA A 251 -7.31 2.44 -14.05
N ASP A 252 -6.67 2.79 -12.93
CA ASP A 252 -5.83 1.88 -12.15
C ASP A 252 -6.60 0.72 -11.52
N ALA A 253 -5.97 -0.45 -11.47
CA ALA A 253 -6.56 -1.70 -10.99
C ALA A 253 -6.95 -1.68 -9.49
N CYS A 254 -6.34 -0.81 -8.67
CA CYS A 254 -6.64 -0.70 -7.24
C CYS A 254 -7.92 0.10 -6.97
N ARG A 255 -8.27 1.05 -7.85
CA ARG A 255 -9.42 1.96 -7.66
C ARG A 255 -10.75 1.25 -7.38
N PRO A 256 -11.13 0.18 -8.07
CA PRO A 256 -12.43 -0.46 -7.85
C PRO A 256 -12.65 -0.97 -6.42
N GLY A 257 -11.56 -1.27 -5.69
CA GLY A 257 -11.60 -1.69 -4.29
C GLY A 257 -11.91 -0.57 -3.30
N ASN A 258 -11.77 0.70 -3.68
CA ASN A 258 -11.98 1.82 -2.76
C ASN A 258 -13.40 1.82 -2.19
N PRO A 259 -13.61 2.02 -0.87
CA PRO A 259 -14.94 1.94 -0.26
C PRO A 259 -15.93 2.98 -0.81
N ARG A 260 -15.46 4.17 -1.12
CA ARG A 260 -16.22 5.22 -1.79
C ARG A 260 -15.96 5.17 -3.30
N ASP A 261 -17.04 5.18 -4.11
CA ASP A 261 -16.89 5.38 -5.55
C ASP A 261 -16.31 6.77 -5.81
N THR A 262 -15.45 6.87 -6.81
CA THR A 262 -14.77 8.10 -7.16
C THR A 262 -14.83 8.36 -8.66
N ASN A 263 -14.59 9.60 -9.05
CA ASN A 263 -14.48 10.04 -10.44
C ASN A 263 -13.20 10.87 -10.63
N GLU A 264 -12.88 11.20 -11.87
CA GLU A 264 -11.65 11.93 -12.21
C GLU A 264 -11.58 13.32 -11.55
N GLU A 265 -12.69 14.04 -11.45
CA GLU A 265 -12.72 15.37 -10.81
C GLU A 265 -12.41 15.28 -9.30
N GLU A 266 -12.97 14.28 -8.61
CA GLU A 266 -12.64 14.04 -7.20
C GLU A 266 -11.16 13.65 -7.02
N LEU A 267 -10.60 12.85 -7.94
CA LEU A 267 -9.18 12.50 -7.92
C LEU A 267 -8.29 13.74 -8.09
N LYS A 268 -8.63 14.67 -9.00
CA LYS A 268 -7.92 15.95 -9.13
C LYS A 268 -7.88 16.73 -7.82
N GLU A 269 -9.02 16.81 -7.10
CA GLU A 269 -9.07 17.48 -5.80
C GLU A 269 -8.19 16.80 -4.74
N LEU A 270 -8.00 15.48 -4.81
CA LEU A 270 -7.08 14.77 -3.93
C LEU A 270 -5.61 15.09 -4.27
N TYR A 271 -5.24 15.15 -5.56
CA TYR A 271 -3.89 15.57 -5.96
C TYR A 271 -3.55 16.99 -5.51
N LYS A 272 -4.50 17.94 -5.61
CA LYS A 272 -4.28 19.32 -5.16
C LYS A 272 -3.87 19.41 -3.68
N LYS A 273 -4.28 18.46 -2.84
CA LYS A 273 -3.93 18.45 -1.41
C LYS A 273 -2.45 18.14 -1.12
N ILE A 274 -1.72 17.58 -2.08
CA ILE A 274 -0.28 17.31 -1.96
C ILE A 274 0.59 18.27 -2.77
N MET A 275 -0.01 19.20 -3.51
CA MET A 275 0.72 20.23 -4.24
C MET A 275 1.31 21.27 -3.27
N ALA A 276 2.47 21.86 -3.66
CA ALA A 276 3.14 22.91 -2.88
C ALA A 276 2.47 24.27 -3.00
#